data_7d14671f91d6c17a928107c1ba310308
#
_entry.id   7d14671f91d6c17a928107c1ba310308
#
_cell.length_a   1.000
_cell.length_b   1.000
_cell.length_c   1.000
_cell.angle_alpha   90.00
_cell.angle_beta   90.00
_cell.angle_gamma   90.00
#
_symmetry.space_group_name_H-M   'P 1'
#
loop_
_entity.id
_entity.type
_entity.pdbx_description
1 polymer ?
#
loop_
_entity_poly.entity_id
_entity_poly.type
_entity_poly.pdbx_seq_one_letter_code
_entity_poly.pdbx_strand_id
1 'polypeptide(L)'
;MGFGGRLSNERVFLGGLDNNEEEVVSIKNMVLSACGTSLNAAKYAEKIMKTLGSFDSVVSLDAAETDAKDFPGSDPKQTGVIVVSQSGETKDVHRVVKTAMKNDIKVMSVVNAVGSLIARTTKLGVYCNAGRENAVASTKAFTTQVTVLALVALWFRQAKNRISGIRSSYEESELKDALMRLPISFGMAMKTRPQCRTIAEALNKSEHCFILGKGKYKFASNILFQMMSL
;
A
#
# COMPACT_ATOMS: atom_id res chain seq x y z
N MET A 1 -8.65 -5.44 -13.07
CA MET A 1 -8.20 -5.04 -11.73
C MET A 1 -9.15 -5.61 -10.71
N GLY A 2 -8.60 -6.29 -9.71
CA GLY A 2 -9.37 -7.15 -8.83
C GLY A 2 -10.21 -6.47 -7.74
N PHE A 3 -11.10 -5.57 -8.07
CA PHE A 3 -12.21 -5.24 -7.17
C PHE A 3 -13.25 -6.36 -7.08
N GLY A 4 -13.29 -7.28 -8.06
CA GLY A 4 -14.27 -8.35 -8.10
C GLY A 4 -14.33 -9.12 -6.77
N GLY A 5 -15.38 -8.92 -6.00
CA GLY A 5 -15.60 -9.54 -4.70
C GLY A 5 -14.84 -8.94 -3.50
N ARG A 6 -13.94 -7.95 -3.70
CA ARG A 6 -13.18 -7.34 -2.58
C ARG A 6 -13.85 -6.11 -1.96
N LEU A 7 -14.70 -5.43 -2.70
CA LEU A 7 -15.41 -4.24 -2.24
C LEU A 7 -16.88 -4.35 -2.58
N SER A 8 -17.75 -4.28 -1.59
CA SER A 8 -19.20 -4.20 -1.73
C SER A 8 -19.71 -2.88 -1.14
N ASN A 9 -21.04 -2.66 -1.29
CA ASN A 9 -21.69 -1.53 -0.63
C ASN A 9 -21.63 -1.61 0.90
N GLU A 10 -21.47 -2.81 1.45
CA GLU A 10 -21.45 -3.04 2.90
C GLU A 10 -20.04 -2.98 3.49
N ARG A 11 -19.12 -3.75 2.92
CA ARG A 11 -17.76 -3.87 3.47
C ARG A 11 -16.70 -4.27 2.45
N VAL A 12 -15.46 -4.17 2.90
CA VAL A 12 -14.29 -4.74 2.22
C VAL A 12 -14.11 -6.20 2.63
N PHE A 13 -13.80 -7.06 1.65
CA PHE A 13 -13.47 -8.48 1.84
C PHE A 13 -12.03 -8.74 1.39
N LEU A 14 -11.18 -9.16 2.30
CA LEU A 14 -9.79 -9.50 2.03
C LEU A 14 -9.49 -10.85 2.68
N GLY A 15 -9.73 -11.94 1.97
CA GLY A 15 -9.72 -13.30 2.52
C GLY A 15 -8.50 -13.65 3.39
N GLY A 16 -7.30 -13.16 3.03
CA GLY A 16 -6.12 -13.35 3.87
C GLY A 16 -6.20 -12.64 5.22
N LEU A 17 -6.90 -11.51 5.30
CA LEU A 17 -7.13 -10.79 6.56
C LEU A 17 -8.40 -11.29 7.27
N ASP A 18 -9.48 -11.55 6.52
CA ASP A 18 -10.74 -12.05 7.10
C ASP A 18 -10.53 -13.36 7.86
N ASN A 19 -9.71 -14.26 7.32
CA ASN A 19 -9.40 -15.56 7.97
C ASN A 19 -8.52 -15.43 9.22
N ASN A 20 -7.93 -14.26 9.47
CA ASN A 20 -7.03 -13.99 10.57
C ASN A 20 -7.43 -12.72 11.35
N GLU A 21 -8.72 -12.32 11.28
CA GLU A 21 -9.22 -11.06 11.85
C GLU A 21 -8.88 -10.92 13.33
N GLU A 22 -9.12 -11.96 14.12
CA GLU A 22 -8.84 -11.98 15.57
C GLU A 22 -7.37 -11.70 15.90
N GLU A 23 -6.46 -12.15 15.03
CA GLU A 23 -5.02 -11.98 15.24
C GLU A 23 -4.54 -10.56 14.92
N VAL A 24 -5.17 -9.87 13.97
CA VAL A 24 -4.65 -8.59 13.45
C VAL A 24 -5.42 -7.38 13.92
N VAL A 25 -6.65 -7.53 14.39
CA VAL A 25 -7.49 -6.40 14.81
C VAL A 25 -6.96 -5.70 16.06
N SER A 26 -6.26 -6.45 16.93
CA SER A 26 -5.62 -5.93 18.16
C SER A 26 -4.41 -5.03 17.92
N ILE A 27 -3.90 -4.98 16.69
CA ILE A 27 -2.74 -4.15 16.32
C ILE A 27 -3.08 -2.67 16.52
N LYS A 28 -2.25 -1.97 17.29
CA LYS A 28 -2.34 -0.54 17.56
C LYS A 28 -1.29 0.27 16.81
N ASN A 29 -0.12 -0.30 16.60
CA ASN A 29 1.00 0.34 15.91
C ASN A 29 1.23 -0.35 14.58
N MET A 30 1.18 0.38 13.47
CA MET A 30 1.37 -0.17 12.14
C MET A 30 2.65 0.36 11.49
N VAL A 31 3.49 -0.55 11.04
CA VAL A 31 4.66 -0.23 10.21
C VAL A 31 4.40 -0.70 8.79
N LEU A 32 4.65 0.17 7.82
CA LEU A 32 4.64 -0.17 6.41
C LEU A 32 6.08 -0.17 5.91
N SER A 33 6.59 -1.28 5.39
CA SER A 33 7.98 -1.34 4.93
C SER A 33 8.10 -1.84 3.49
N ALA A 34 8.92 -1.15 2.70
CA ALA A 34 9.10 -1.42 1.27
C ALA A 34 10.35 -0.72 0.73
N CYS A 35 10.73 -1.02 -0.51
CA CYS A 35 11.77 -0.32 -1.27
C CYS A 35 11.21 0.32 -2.55
N GLY A 36 11.88 1.34 -3.06
CA GLY A 36 11.61 1.95 -4.37
C GLY A 36 10.17 2.46 -4.54
N THR A 37 9.55 2.14 -5.68
CA THR A 37 8.16 2.57 -5.97
C THR A 37 7.15 2.02 -4.96
N SER A 38 7.37 0.83 -4.43
CA SER A 38 6.53 0.24 -3.38
C SER A 38 6.60 1.03 -2.07
N LEU A 39 7.73 1.67 -1.76
CA LEU A 39 7.83 2.57 -0.60
C LEU A 39 6.97 3.82 -0.77
N ASN A 40 6.85 4.36 -1.99
CA ASN A 40 5.94 5.47 -2.24
C ASN A 40 4.47 5.06 -2.08
N ALA A 41 4.11 3.82 -2.45
CA ALA A 41 2.78 3.27 -2.17
C ALA A 41 2.53 3.12 -0.66
N ALA A 42 3.53 2.64 0.08
CA ALA A 42 3.48 2.53 1.55
C ALA A 42 3.30 3.90 2.22
N LYS A 43 4.07 4.92 1.81
CA LYS A 43 3.93 6.31 2.31
C LYS A 43 2.53 6.91 2.03
N TYR A 44 1.95 6.58 0.88
CA TYR A 44 0.58 7.01 0.58
C TYR A 44 -0.44 6.30 1.49
N ALA A 45 -0.28 5.00 1.70
CA ALA A 45 -1.12 4.20 2.60
C ALA A 45 -1.01 4.66 4.06
N GLU A 46 0.18 5.03 4.52
CA GLU A 46 0.38 5.64 5.85
C GLU A 46 -0.52 6.86 6.04
N LYS A 47 -0.59 7.73 5.04
CA LYS A 47 -1.46 8.91 5.09
C LYS A 47 -2.94 8.52 5.16
N ILE A 48 -3.38 7.55 4.37
CA ILE A 48 -4.78 7.05 4.41
C ILE A 48 -5.09 6.46 5.79
N MET A 49 -4.23 5.59 6.32
CA MET A 49 -4.43 4.95 7.62
C MET A 49 -4.48 5.96 8.76
N LYS A 50 -3.64 7.01 8.73
CA LYS A 50 -3.68 8.13 9.68
C LYS A 50 -4.99 8.92 9.59
N THR A 51 -5.48 9.19 8.38
CA THR A 51 -6.76 9.87 8.17
C THR A 51 -7.94 9.06 8.72
N LEU A 52 -7.93 7.74 8.52
CA LEU A 52 -8.97 6.86 9.07
C LEU A 52 -8.90 6.66 10.59
N GLY A 53 -7.76 6.95 11.21
CA GLY A 53 -7.59 6.84 12.66
C GLY A 53 -7.73 5.41 13.19
N SER A 54 -7.29 4.41 12.41
CA SER A 54 -7.43 2.99 12.79
C SER A 54 -6.34 2.50 13.74
N PHE A 55 -5.26 3.27 13.90
CA PHE A 55 -4.08 2.90 14.68
C PHE A 55 -3.61 4.08 15.50
N ASP A 56 -2.99 3.81 16.66
CA ASP A 56 -2.37 4.81 17.52
C ASP A 56 -1.15 5.43 16.84
N SER A 57 -0.40 4.62 16.10
CA SER A 57 0.70 5.08 15.25
C SER A 57 0.75 4.35 13.91
N VAL A 58 1.13 5.08 12.86
CA VAL A 58 1.43 4.51 11.53
C VAL A 58 2.69 5.16 11.01
N VAL A 59 3.66 4.35 10.61
CA VAL A 59 4.92 4.82 10.01
C VAL A 59 5.27 4.01 8.77
N SER A 60 5.89 4.65 7.79
CA SER A 60 6.47 3.96 6.63
C SER A 60 7.98 4.05 6.65
N LEU A 61 8.65 2.92 6.51
CA LEU A 61 10.10 2.79 6.61
C LEU A 61 10.66 2.20 5.31
N ASP A 62 11.83 2.71 4.88
CA ASP A 62 12.58 2.06 3.82
C ASP A 62 13.14 0.73 4.34
N ALA A 63 12.83 -0.36 3.63
CA ALA A 63 13.28 -1.67 4.06
C ALA A 63 14.82 -1.81 4.05
N ALA A 64 15.52 -1.05 3.22
CA ALA A 64 16.99 -1.04 3.20
C ALA A 64 17.57 -0.51 4.52
N GLU A 65 16.89 0.46 5.15
CA GLU A 65 17.35 1.15 6.36
C GLU A 65 16.71 0.62 7.66
N THR A 66 15.70 -0.28 7.56
CA THR A 66 14.92 -0.71 8.73
C THR A 66 15.66 -1.75 9.56
N ASP A 67 15.75 -1.50 10.87
CA ASP A 67 16.25 -2.42 11.90
C ASP A 67 15.19 -2.73 12.97
N ALA A 68 15.51 -3.65 13.87
CA ALA A 68 14.61 -4.06 14.97
C ALA A 68 14.21 -2.89 15.89
N LYS A 69 15.13 -1.94 16.12
CA LYS A 69 14.92 -0.75 16.97
C LYS A 69 13.92 0.25 16.38
N ASP A 70 13.62 0.15 15.08
CA ASP A 70 12.72 1.08 14.40
C ASP A 70 11.25 0.63 14.50
N PHE A 71 10.98 -0.54 15.06
CA PHE A 71 9.62 -0.97 15.34
C PHE A 71 9.07 -0.25 16.58
N PRO A 72 7.94 0.46 16.44
CA PRO A 72 7.34 1.20 17.53
C PRO A 72 6.70 0.27 18.57
N GLY A 73 6.67 0.75 19.81
CA GLY A 73 5.89 0.14 20.87
C GLY A 73 6.68 -0.83 21.76
N SER A 74 6.28 -0.90 23.01
CA SER A 74 6.83 -1.81 24.02
C SER A 74 6.23 -3.22 23.96
N ASP A 75 5.08 -3.37 23.29
CA ASP A 75 4.38 -4.65 23.15
C ASP A 75 4.37 -5.13 21.68
N PRO A 76 5.17 -6.15 21.35
CA PRO A 76 5.20 -6.72 20.00
C PRO A 76 3.83 -7.20 19.50
N LYS A 77 2.96 -7.68 20.39
CA LYS A 77 1.62 -8.17 20.04
C LYS A 77 0.68 -7.06 19.56
N GLN A 78 0.94 -5.81 19.95
CA GLN A 78 0.19 -4.65 19.50
C GLN A 78 0.84 -3.95 18.30
N THR A 79 1.96 -4.46 17.81
CA THR A 79 2.64 -3.97 16.61
C THR A 79 2.43 -4.89 15.44
N GLY A 80 2.11 -4.33 14.28
CA GLY A 80 2.00 -5.06 13.02
C GLY A 80 2.89 -4.45 11.96
N VAL A 81 3.42 -5.28 11.09
CA VAL A 81 4.20 -4.86 9.92
C VAL A 81 3.47 -5.28 8.65
N ILE A 82 3.25 -4.35 7.74
CA ILE A 82 2.83 -4.63 6.37
C ILE A 82 4.03 -4.41 5.46
N VAL A 83 4.53 -5.47 4.84
CA VAL A 83 5.56 -5.37 3.81
C VAL A 83 4.94 -5.29 2.43
N VAL A 84 5.46 -4.39 1.59
CA VAL A 84 4.95 -4.17 0.23
C VAL A 84 6.04 -4.48 -0.78
N SER A 85 5.76 -5.37 -1.73
CA SER A 85 6.72 -5.72 -2.78
C SER A 85 6.01 -6.13 -4.07
N GLN A 86 6.56 -5.72 -5.22
CA GLN A 86 6.06 -6.18 -6.51
C GLN A 86 6.47 -7.64 -6.76
N SER A 87 7.75 -7.95 -6.66
CA SER A 87 8.28 -9.29 -6.92
C SER A 87 8.03 -10.28 -5.77
N GLY A 88 7.94 -9.75 -4.53
CA GLY A 88 7.93 -10.58 -3.32
C GLY A 88 9.25 -11.32 -3.06
N GLU A 89 10.35 -10.90 -3.74
CA GLU A 89 11.68 -11.49 -3.64
C GLU A 89 12.75 -10.47 -3.19
N THR A 90 12.35 -9.23 -2.87
CA THR A 90 13.27 -8.15 -2.48
C THR A 90 13.98 -8.52 -1.17
N LYS A 91 15.31 -8.61 -1.20
CA LYS A 91 16.14 -9.08 -0.07
C LYS A 91 15.94 -8.26 1.20
N ASP A 92 15.95 -6.91 1.08
CA ASP A 92 15.77 -6.03 2.22
C ASP A 92 14.39 -6.16 2.85
N VAL A 93 13.34 -6.25 2.03
CA VAL A 93 11.97 -6.51 2.51
C VAL A 93 11.88 -7.86 3.22
N HIS A 94 12.51 -8.91 2.68
CA HIS A 94 12.55 -10.22 3.33
C HIS A 94 13.36 -10.20 4.64
N ARG A 95 14.43 -9.38 4.71
CA ARG A 95 15.18 -9.13 5.96
C ARG A 95 14.27 -8.53 7.03
N VAL A 96 13.47 -7.51 6.66
CA VAL A 96 12.49 -6.90 7.57
C VAL A 96 11.47 -7.92 8.06
N VAL A 97 10.94 -8.78 7.17
CA VAL A 97 10.01 -9.87 7.56
C VAL A 97 10.64 -10.74 8.64
N LYS A 98 11.87 -11.23 8.40
CA LYS A 98 12.57 -12.09 9.38
C LYS A 98 12.84 -11.37 10.70
N THR A 99 13.25 -10.10 10.64
CA THR A 99 13.52 -9.29 11.84
C THR A 99 12.26 -9.11 12.67
N ALA A 100 11.13 -8.75 12.03
CA ALA A 100 9.86 -8.59 12.72
C ALA A 100 9.37 -9.90 13.34
N MET A 101 9.40 -11.01 12.60
CA MET A 101 8.97 -12.33 13.10
C MET A 101 9.84 -12.80 14.26
N LYS A 102 11.18 -12.54 14.24
CA LYS A 102 12.10 -12.87 15.34
C LYS A 102 11.78 -12.08 16.63
N ASN A 103 11.12 -10.95 16.50
CA ASN A 103 10.69 -10.11 17.61
C ASN A 103 9.20 -10.29 17.94
N ASP A 104 8.59 -11.41 17.54
CA ASP A 104 7.18 -11.77 17.78
C ASP A 104 6.17 -10.73 17.25
N ILE A 105 6.56 -9.95 16.26
CA ILE A 105 5.71 -8.96 15.61
C ILE A 105 4.94 -9.63 14.47
N LYS A 106 3.64 -9.40 14.38
CA LYS A 106 2.79 -9.91 13.32
C LYS A 106 3.12 -9.24 11.98
N VAL A 107 3.43 -10.08 10.96
CA VAL A 107 3.79 -9.59 9.63
C VAL A 107 2.73 -9.97 8.60
N MET A 108 2.30 -8.98 7.84
CA MET A 108 1.40 -9.11 6.71
C MET A 108 2.13 -8.70 5.42
N SER A 109 1.74 -9.25 4.29
CA SER A 109 2.32 -8.87 2.99
C SER A 109 1.28 -8.36 2.00
N VAL A 110 1.64 -7.33 1.25
CA VAL A 110 0.94 -6.87 0.04
C VAL A 110 1.90 -7.07 -1.13
N VAL A 111 1.72 -8.16 -1.85
CA VAL A 111 2.64 -8.57 -2.93
C VAL A 111 1.89 -8.82 -4.23
N ASN A 112 2.60 -8.64 -5.37
CA ASN A 112 1.99 -8.90 -6.67
C ASN A 112 2.27 -10.34 -7.16
N ALA A 113 3.48 -10.84 -6.96
CA ALA A 113 3.84 -12.18 -7.39
C ALA A 113 3.29 -13.26 -6.44
N VAL A 114 2.36 -14.05 -6.97
CA VAL A 114 1.76 -15.18 -6.23
C VAL A 114 2.82 -16.24 -5.95
N GLY A 115 2.82 -16.79 -4.72
CA GLY A 115 3.76 -17.83 -4.33
C GLY A 115 5.21 -17.37 -4.14
N SER A 116 5.47 -16.05 -4.12
CA SER A 116 6.78 -15.50 -3.85
C SER A 116 7.31 -15.81 -2.44
N LEU A 117 8.61 -15.64 -2.24
CA LEU A 117 9.28 -15.93 -0.97
C LEU A 117 8.62 -15.18 0.20
N ILE A 118 8.35 -13.88 0.03
CA ILE A 118 7.72 -13.06 1.06
C ILE A 118 6.32 -13.58 1.36
N ALA A 119 5.50 -13.88 0.33
CA ALA A 119 4.15 -14.42 0.53
C ALA A 119 4.16 -15.76 1.28
N ARG A 120 5.08 -16.68 0.93
CA ARG A 120 5.22 -17.97 1.61
C ARG A 120 5.73 -17.83 3.04
N THR A 121 6.58 -16.84 3.31
CA THR A 121 7.13 -16.59 4.65
C THR A 121 6.08 -15.99 5.56
N THR A 122 5.35 -14.96 5.12
CA THR A 122 4.35 -14.27 5.94
C THR A 122 3.08 -15.08 6.13
N LYS A 123 2.68 -15.88 5.14
CA LYS A 123 1.43 -16.67 5.09
C LYS A 123 0.15 -15.86 5.33
N LEU A 124 0.27 -14.58 5.55
CA LEU A 124 -0.79 -13.63 5.86
C LEU A 124 -0.63 -12.39 4.98
N GLY A 125 -1.68 -11.99 4.29
CA GLY A 125 -1.63 -10.79 3.45
C GLY A 125 -2.58 -10.80 2.27
N VAL A 126 -2.32 -9.93 1.30
CA VAL A 126 -3.17 -9.69 0.15
C VAL A 126 -2.34 -9.62 -1.13
N TYR A 127 -2.80 -10.29 -2.19
CA TYR A 127 -2.19 -10.19 -3.52
C TYR A 127 -2.73 -8.99 -4.30
N CYS A 128 -1.84 -8.28 -5.01
CA CYS A 128 -2.21 -7.14 -5.86
C CYS A 128 -2.95 -7.57 -7.15
N ASN A 129 -2.61 -8.73 -7.69
CA ASN A 129 -3.18 -9.26 -8.95
C ASN A 129 -3.03 -8.29 -10.15
N ALA A 130 -1.89 -7.57 -10.23
CA ALA A 130 -1.60 -6.67 -11.34
C ALA A 130 -1.12 -7.41 -12.62
N GLY A 131 -0.88 -8.69 -12.51
CA GLY A 131 -0.21 -9.47 -13.56
C GLY A 131 1.31 -9.20 -13.59
N ARG A 132 1.98 -9.68 -14.64
CA ARG A 132 3.43 -9.57 -14.78
C ARG A 132 3.84 -8.12 -15.02
N GLU A 133 4.74 -7.59 -14.21
CA GLU A 133 5.41 -6.29 -14.41
C GLU A 133 6.67 -6.47 -15.25
N ASN A 134 6.86 -5.64 -16.27
CA ASN A 134 8.01 -5.74 -17.19
C ASN A 134 8.97 -4.57 -17.03
N ALA A 135 8.57 -3.49 -16.36
CA ALA A 135 9.42 -2.33 -16.14
C ALA A 135 10.21 -2.46 -14.84
N VAL A 136 11.42 -1.90 -14.80
CA VAL A 136 12.24 -1.82 -13.60
C VAL A 136 11.56 -0.90 -12.57
N ALA A 137 11.16 0.32 -12.96
CA ALA A 137 10.25 1.13 -12.17
C ALA A 137 8.83 0.59 -12.32
N SER A 138 8.27 0.09 -11.24
CA SER A 138 6.95 -0.52 -11.22
C SER A 138 5.86 0.51 -11.58
N THR A 139 5.05 0.22 -12.58
CA THR A 139 3.97 1.09 -13.07
C THR A 139 2.59 0.61 -12.60
N LYS A 140 2.06 -0.43 -13.28
CA LYS A 140 0.76 -0.99 -12.93
C LYS A 140 0.75 -1.65 -11.54
N ALA A 141 1.88 -2.26 -11.14
CA ALA A 141 1.98 -2.85 -9.81
C ALA A 141 1.94 -1.77 -8.72
N PHE A 142 2.58 -0.60 -8.93
CA PHE A 142 2.44 0.55 -8.03
C PHE A 142 0.99 0.98 -7.86
N THR A 143 0.27 1.19 -8.97
CA THR A 143 -1.14 1.62 -8.94
C THR A 143 -2.03 0.60 -8.20
N THR A 144 -1.78 -0.69 -8.42
CA THR A 144 -2.52 -1.74 -7.72
C THR A 144 -2.12 -1.85 -6.25
N GLN A 145 -0.86 -1.64 -5.89
CA GLN A 145 -0.42 -1.57 -4.50
C GLN A 145 -1.13 -0.45 -3.74
N VAL A 146 -1.19 0.76 -4.31
CA VAL A 146 -1.92 1.90 -3.73
C VAL A 146 -3.39 1.54 -3.49
N THR A 147 -4.04 0.94 -4.48
CA THR A 147 -5.44 0.53 -4.39
C THR A 147 -5.66 -0.55 -3.33
N VAL A 148 -4.83 -1.59 -3.32
CA VAL A 148 -4.94 -2.68 -2.32
C VAL A 148 -4.65 -2.18 -0.92
N LEU A 149 -3.65 -1.32 -0.74
CA LEU A 149 -3.35 -0.72 0.57
C LEU A 149 -4.48 0.18 1.07
N ALA A 150 -5.19 0.89 0.18
CA ALA A 150 -6.39 1.64 0.54
C ALA A 150 -7.53 0.70 0.99
N LEU A 151 -7.71 -0.45 0.31
CA LEU A 151 -8.64 -1.49 0.75
C LEU A 151 -8.25 -2.08 2.10
N VAL A 152 -6.96 -2.34 2.34
CA VAL A 152 -6.44 -2.83 3.64
C VAL A 152 -6.71 -1.81 4.74
N ALA A 153 -6.45 -0.53 4.49
CA ALA A 153 -6.73 0.54 5.45
C ALA A 153 -8.22 0.61 5.82
N LEU A 154 -9.10 0.53 4.81
CA LEU A 154 -10.55 0.53 5.00
C LEU A 154 -11.02 -0.74 5.73
N TRP A 155 -10.45 -1.90 5.40
CA TRP A 155 -10.73 -3.16 6.07
C TRP A 155 -10.44 -3.08 7.57
N PHE A 156 -9.24 -2.61 7.96
CA PHE A 156 -8.87 -2.43 9.37
C PHE A 156 -9.82 -1.47 10.09
N ARG A 157 -10.20 -0.36 9.46
CA ARG A 157 -11.16 0.58 10.03
C ARG A 157 -12.50 -0.10 10.30
N GLN A 158 -13.02 -0.81 9.32
CA GLN A 158 -14.30 -1.52 9.43
C GLN A 158 -14.27 -2.65 10.44
N ALA A 159 -13.18 -3.45 10.48
CA ALA A 159 -13.01 -4.52 11.45
C ALA A 159 -13.02 -3.99 12.89
N LYS A 160 -12.23 -2.94 13.16
CA LYS A 160 -12.16 -2.30 14.47
C LYS A 160 -13.49 -1.67 14.88
N ASN A 161 -14.18 -1.01 13.95
CA ASN A 161 -15.50 -0.42 14.21
C ASN A 161 -16.53 -1.49 14.59
N ARG A 162 -16.53 -2.66 13.90
CA ARG A 162 -17.44 -3.77 14.24
C ARG A 162 -17.24 -4.25 15.67
N ILE A 163 -15.98 -4.43 16.09
CA ILE A 163 -15.67 -4.92 17.44
C ILE A 163 -16.01 -3.87 18.50
N SER A 164 -15.76 -2.61 18.22
CA SER A 164 -16.00 -1.50 19.16
C SER A 164 -17.43 -0.96 19.13
N GLY A 165 -18.30 -1.44 18.25
CA GLY A 165 -19.66 -0.93 18.07
C GLY A 165 -19.72 0.51 17.58
N ILE A 166 -18.65 1.01 16.93
CA ILE A 166 -18.54 2.38 16.45
C ILE A 166 -19.13 2.47 15.03
N ARG A 167 -19.90 3.52 14.76
CA ARG A 167 -20.44 3.80 13.43
C ARG A 167 -19.33 4.27 12.48
N SER A 168 -19.52 4.05 11.18
CA SER A 168 -18.65 4.56 10.12
C SER A 168 -18.48 6.07 10.20
N SER A 169 -17.24 6.55 10.04
CA SER A 169 -16.94 7.97 9.97
C SER A 169 -17.18 8.51 8.55
N TYR A 170 -17.16 9.84 8.41
CA TYR A 170 -17.25 10.51 7.10
C TYR A 170 -16.08 10.09 6.19
N GLU A 171 -14.85 10.07 6.71
CA GLU A 171 -13.64 9.70 5.99
C GLU A 171 -13.68 8.26 5.48
N GLU A 172 -14.24 7.34 6.28
CA GLU A 172 -14.46 5.95 5.87
C GLU A 172 -15.42 5.86 4.68
N SER A 173 -16.53 6.58 4.76
CA SER A 173 -17.55 6.62 3.69
C SER A 173 -17.00 7.26 2.42
N GLU A 174 -16.28 8.38 2.55
CA GLU A 174 -15.65 9.08 1.44
C GLU A 174 -14.63 8.19 0.72
N LEU A 175 -13.76 7.49 1.47
CA LEU A 175 -12.78 6.56 0.88
C LEU A 175 -13.47 5.39 0.16
N LYS A 176 -14.51 4.82 0.77
CA LYS A 176 -15.28 3.73 0.14
C LYS A 176 -15.89 4.17 -1.18
N ASP A 177 -16.54 5.33 -1.20
CA ASP A 177 -17.16 5.89 -2.41
C ASP A 177 -16.13 6.23 -3.49
N ALA A 178 -14.97 6.73 -3.08
CA ALA A 178 -13.86 6.99 -4.01
C ALA A 178 -13.34 5.70 -4.64
N LEU A 179 -13.18 4.63 -3.85
CA LEU A 179 -12.78 3.31 -4.34
C LEU A 179 -13.83 2.71 -5.28
N MET A 180 -15.12 2.83 -4.98
CA MET A 180 -16.21 2.37 -5.87
C MET A 180 -16.18 3.08 -7.24
N ARG A 181 -15.88 4.38 -7.25
CA ARG A 181 -15.78 5.19 -8.47
C ARG A 181 -14.43 5.09 -9.20
N LEU A 182 -13.41 4.47 -8.57
CA LEU A 182 -12.05 4.41 -9.12
C LEU A 182 -11.96 3.86 -10.55
N PRO A 183 -12.70 2.80 -10.96
CA PRO A 183 -12.67 2.31 -12.33
C PRO A 183 -13.06 3.36 -13.38
N ILE A 184 -14.09 4.16 -13.06
CA ILE A 184 -14.55 5.24 -13.93
C ILE A 184 -13.50 6.35 -14.00
N SER A 185 -12.99 6.80 -12.84
CA SER A 185 -11.94 7.84 -12.75
C SER A 185 -10.68 7.41 -13.49
N PHE A 186 -10.31 6.13 -13.42
CA PHE A 186 -9.16 5.58 -14.13
C PHE A 186 -9.38 5.60 -15.65
N GLY A 187 -10.58 5.23 -16.10
CA GLY A 187 -10.97 5.32 -17.52
C GLY A 187 -10.90 6.77 -18.05
N MET A 188 -11.30 7.74 -17.24
CA MET A 188 -11.17 9.17 -17.59
C MET A 188 -9.69 9.60 -17.66
N ALA A 189 -8.87 9.20 -16.71
CA ALA A 189 -7.42 9.49 -16.73
C ALA A 189 -6.74 8.93 -17.98
N MET A 190 -7.14 7.75 -18.46
CA MET A 190 -6.58 7.18 -19.70
C MET A 190 -6.89 8.00 -20.96
N LYS A 191 -7.94 8.82 -20.95
CA LYS A 191 -8.27 9.72 -22.09
C LYS A 191 -7.30 10.91 -22.20
N THR A 192 -6.48 11.19 -21.18
CA THR A 192 -5.49 12.27 -21.23
C THR A 192 -4.21 11.91 -21.99
N ARG A 193 -4.11 10.66 -22.49
CA ARG A 193 -2.92 10.16 -23.20
C ARG A 193 -2.43 11.08 -24.35
N PRO A 194 -3.30 11.63 -25.22
CA PRO A 194 -2.84 12.55 -26.28
C PRO A 194 -2.17 13.81 -25.72
N GLN A 195 -2.77 14.40 -24.66
CA GLN A 195 -2.19 15.57 -23.98
C GLN A 195 -0.83 15.25 -23.35
N CYS A 196 -0.69 14.09 -22.69
CA CYS A 196 0.58 13.63 -22.14
C CYS A 196 1.65 13.49 -23.24
N ARG A 197 1.28 13.01 -24.43
CA ARG A 197 2.18 12.89 -25.57
C ARG A 197 2.69 14.26 -26.03
N THR A 198 1.82 15.22 -26.19
CA THR A 198 2.19 16.60 -26.56
C THR A 198 3.17 17.21 -25.54
N ILE A 199 2.90 17.01 -24.24
CA ILE A 199 3.78 17.46 -23.17
C ILE A 199 5.14 16.77 -23.25
N ALA A 200 5.16 15.44 -23.46
CA ALA A 200 6.39 14.68 -23.57
C ALA A 200 7.25 15.10 -24.77
N GLU A 201 6.63 15.42 -25.92
CA GLU A 201 7.30 15.94 -27.10
C GLU A 201 7.95 17.32 -26.84
N ALA A 202 7.31 18.17 -26.03
CA ALA A 202 7.87 19.45 -25.59
C ALA A 202 9.04 19.25 -24.61
N LEU A 203 8.89 18.38 -23.63
CA LEU A 203 9.91 18.08 -22.62
C LEU A 203 11.15 17.40 -23.22
N ASN A 204 11.00 16.61 -24.28
CA ASN A 204 12.11 15.94 -24.95
C ASN A 204 13.15 16.90 -25.56
N LYS A 205 12.82 18.19 -25.65
CA LYS A 205 13.74 19.24 -26.11
C LYS A 205 14.53 19.90 -24.97
N SER A 206 14.24 19.52 -23.73
CA SER A 206 14.84 20.12 -22.52
C SER A 206 15.88 19.18 -21.94
N GLU A 207 17.05 19.72 -21.55
CA GLU A 207 18.11 18.94 -20.89
C GLU A 207 17.79 18.66 -19.41
N HIS A 208 16.94 19.49 -18.79
CA HIS A 208 16.59 19.38 -17.38
C HIS A 208 15.09 19.52 -17.17
N CYS A 209 14.57 18.80 -16.17
CA CYS A 209 13.18 18.88 -15.76
C CYS A 209 13.08 18.91 -14.24
N PHE A 210 12.22 19.77 -13.68
CA PHE A 210 11.88 19.81 -12.27
C PHE A 210 10.50 19.23 -12.06
N ILE A 211 10.40 18.25 -11.16
CA ILE A 211 9.13 17.61 -10.81
C ILE A 211 8.76 18.03 -9.39
N LEU A 212 7.68 18.80 -9.25
CA LEU A 212 7.23 19.35 -7.97
C LEU A 212 5.88 18.76 -7.57
N GLY A 213 5.73 18.45 -6.27
CA GLY A 213 4.48 17.96 -5.72
C GLY A 213 4.36 18.25 -4.23
N LYS A 214 3.15 18.62 -3.77
CA LYS A 214 2.82 18.87 -2.36
C LYS A 214 1.60 18.05 -1.95
N GLY A 215 1.55 17.64 -0.69
CA GLY A 215 0.44 16.87 -0.13
C GLY A 215 0.29 15.51 -0.83
N LYS A 216 -0.89 15.20 -1.36
CA LYS A 216 -1.17 13.95 -2.09
C LYS A 216 -0.39 13.82 -3.41
N TYR A 217 -0.01 14.94 -4.04
CA TYR A 217 0.74 14.94 -5.30
C TYR A 217 2.24 14.65 -5.12
N LYS A 218 2.78 14.76 -3.91
CA LYS A 218 4.18 14.42 -3.61
C LYS A 218 4.51 12.98 -4.03
N PHE A 219 3.60 12.04 -3.80
CA PHE A 219 3.82 10.63 -4.14
C PHE A 219 3.84 10.40 -5.65
N ALA A 220 2.93 11.05 -6.38
CA ALA A 220 2.92 11.02 -7.85
C ALA A 220 4.20 11.63 -8.44
N SER A 221 4.68 12.75 -7.88
CA SER A 221 5.92 13.38 -8.29
C SER A 221 7.14 12.47 -8.08
N ASN A 222 7.23 11.78 -6.95
CA ASN A 222 8.31 10.85 -6.67
C ASN A 222 8.31 9.66 -7.65
N ILE A 223 7.13 9.14 -7.99
CA ILE A 223 7.02 8.05 -8.99
C ILE A 223 7.45 8.52 -10.37
N LEU A 224 6.97 9.71 -10.79
CA LEU A 224 7.35 10.27 -12.09
C LEU A 224 8.87 10.50 -12.17
N PHE A 225 9.48 11.04 -11.12
CA PHE A 225 10.93 11.18 -11.01
C PHE A 225 11.66 9.84 -11.17
N GLN A 226 11.24 8.80 -10.44
CA GLN A 226 11.83 7.47 -10.56
C GLN A 226 11.71 6.87 -11.96
N MET A 227 10.59 7.14 -12.65
CA MET A 227 10.37 6.66 -14.01
C MET A 227 11.22 7.40 -15.06
N MET A 228 11.53 8.66 -14.82
CA MET A 228 12.35 9.48 -15.73
C MET A 228 13.86 9.33 -15.48
N SER A 229 14.27 8.73 -14.35
CA SER A 229 15.68 8.53 -13.97
C SER A 229 16.22 7.17 -14.43
N LEU A 230 15.43 6.36 -15.10
CA LEU A 230 15.76 5.03 -15.65
C LEU A 230 15.91 5.09 -17.17
#